data_bd1508b475dba82de1531fe104bd9f8c
#
_entry.id   bd1508b475dba82de1531fe104bd9f8c
#
_cell.length_a   1.000
_cell.length_b   1.000
_cell.length_c   1.000
_cell.angle_alpha   90.00
_cell.angle_beta   90.00
_cell.angle_gamma   90.00
#
_symmetry.space_group_name_H-M   'P 1'
#
loop_
_entity.id
_entity.type
_entity.pdbx_description
1 polymer ?
#
loop_
_entity_poly.entity_id
_entity_poly.type
_entity_poly.pdbx_seq_one_letter_code
_entity_poly.pdbx_strand_id
1 'polypeptide(L)'
;MYKGEPAIMDFKQARRLKKKEWVEDYYLQLVAYAEAHNKMYDTQIKTGRIFICTQNNEYQTFDIDNYEHWVGQWYAKLEQYYKSIL
;
A
#
# COMPACT_ATOMS: atom_id res chain seq x y z
N MET A 1 7.36 -14.18 -0.99
CA MET A 1 6.77 -13.98 0.35
C MET A 1 7.78 -13.25 1.24
N TYR A 2 7.32 -12.42 2.11
CA TYR A 2 8.14 -11.63 3.00
C TYR A 2 8.14 -12.28 4.38
N LYS A 3 9.33 -12.63 4.90
CA LYS A 3 9.49 -13.34 6.18
C LYS A 3 8.63 -14.60 6.30
N GLY A 4 8.45 -15.31 5.19
CA GLY A 4 7.64 -16.52 5.19
C GLY A 4 6.14 -16.30 5.16
N GLU A 5 5.68 -15.05 5.12
CA GLU A 5 4.27 -14.72 5.06
C GLU A 5 3.92 -14.12 3.71
N PRO A 6 2.68 -14.30 3.24
CA PRO A 6 2.26 -13.62 2.02
C PRO A 6 2.35 -12.11 2.20
N ALA A 7 2.91 -11.44 1.23
CA ALA A 7 3.07 -9.99 1.26
C ALA A 7 2.83 -9.42 -0.12
N ILE A 8 2.39 -8.15 -0.15
CA ILE A 8 2.26 -7.44 -1.41
C ILE A 8 3.44 -6.49 -1.53
N MET A 9 3.97 -6.36 -2.74
CA MET A 9 5.11 -5.48 -3.01
C MET A 9 4.79 -4.61 -4.20
N ASP A 10 5.17 -3.35 -4.11
CA ASP A 10 4.97 -2.39 -5.18
C ASP A 10 6.28 -1.66 -5.47
N PHE A 11 6.55 -1.46 -6.75
CA PHE A 11 7.74 -0.76 -7.22
C PHE A 11 7.31 0.55 -7.86
N LYS A 12 7.86 1.65 -7.39
CA LYS A 12 7.59 2.97 -7.92
C LYS A 12 8.88 3.61 -8.41
N GLN A 13 8.80 4.33 -9.51
CA GLN A 13 9.89 5.17 -9.96
C GLN A 13 9.55 6.62 -9.66
N ALA A 14 10.53 7.38 -9.21
CA ALA A 14 10.34 8.78 -8.86
C ALA A 14 11.56 9.59 -9.29
N ARG A 15 11.37 10.88 -9.50
CA ARG A 15 12.50 11.76 -9.81
C ARG A 15 13.32 12.05 -8.56
N ARG A 16 12.67 12.07 -7.39
CA ARG A 16 13.30 12.36 -6.10
C ARG A 16 12.78 11.38 -5.07
N LEU A 17 13.55 11.20 -4.01
CA LEU A 17 13.08 10.43 -2.86
C LEU A 17 11.85 11.11 -2.27
N LYS A 18 10.94 10.30 -1.77
CA LYS A 18 9.66 10.78 -1.22
C LYS A 18 9.73 10.89 0.29
N LYS A 19 9.04 11.87 0.85
CA LYS A 19 8.81 11.93 2.29
C LYS A 19 7.79 10.88 2.67
N LYS A 20 7.90 10.38 3.91
CA LYS A 20 6.98 9.34 4.39
C LYS A 20 5.52 9.74 4.25
N GLU A 21 5.19 10.98 4.53
CA GLU A 21 3.82 11.49 4.45
C GLU A 21 3.25 11.46 3.04
N TRP A 22 4.12 11.51 2.00
CA TRP A 22 3.68 11.44 0.62
C TRP A 22 3.45 10.00 0.16
N VAL A 23 3.88 9.05 0.96
CA VAL A 23 3.77 7.62 0.65
C VAL A 23 2.45 7.04 1.17
N GLU A 24 1.69 7.81 1.95
CA GLU A 24 0.44 7.33 2.53
C GLU A 24 -0.55 6.86 1.47
N ASP A 25 -0.64 7.57 0.35
CA ASP A 25 -1.50 7.15 -0.75
C ASP A 25 -1.05 5.82 -1.35
N TYR A 26 0.25 5.58 -1.36
CA TYR A 26 0.79 4.30 -1.83
C TYR A 26 0.42 3.16 -0.87
N TYR A 27 0.44 3.43 0.42
CA TYR A 27 -0.02 2.46 1.41
C TYR A 27 -1.49 2.10 1.20
N LEU A 28 -2.31 3.11 0.92
CA LEU A 28 -3.73 2.86 0.64
C LEU A 28 -3.91 2.02 -0.62
N GLN A 29 -3.13 2.27 -1.66
CA GLN A 29 -3.15 1.46 -2.86
C GLN A 29 -2.76 0.01 -2.57
N LEU A 30 -1.70 -0.19 -1.80
CA LEU A 30 -1.26 -1.53 -1.43
C LEU A 30 -2.34 -2.28 -0.66
N VAL A 31 -2.95 -1.61 0.30
CA VAL A 31 -4.03 -2.21 1.09
C VAL A 31 -5.20 -2.56 0.20
N ALA A 32 -5.55 -1.69 -0.75
CA ALA A 32 -6.64 -1.97 -1.68
C ALA A 32 -6.36 -3.24 -2.50
N TYR A 33 -5.14 -3.37 -3.01
CA TYR A 33 -4.75 -4.57 -3.75
C TYR A 33 -4.75 -5.81 -2.87
N ALA A 34 -4.22 -5.69 -1.66
CA ALA A 34 -4.17 -6.82 -0.73
C ALA A 34 -5.57 -7.29 -0.35
N GLU A 35 -6.46 -6.35 -0.05
CA GLU A 35 -7.85 -6.70 0.28
C GLU A 35 -8.56 -7.35 -0.89
N ALA A 36 -8.37 -6.84 -2.10
CA ALA A 36 -8.97 -7.44 -3.29
C ALA A 36 -8.43 -8.85 -3.52
N HIS A 37 -7.12 -9.03 -3.38
CA HIS A 37 -6.50 -10.34 -3.54
C HIS A 37 -7.01 -11.33 -2.49
N ASN A 38 -7.12 -10.87 -1.23
CA ASN A 38 -7.60 -11.71 -0.15
C ASN A 38 -9.04 -12.19 -0.41
N LYS A 39 -9.87 -11.33 -0.98
CA LYS A 39 -11.25 -11.69 -1.29
C LYS A 39 -11.35 -12.63 -2.48
N MET A 40 -10.52 -12.41 -3.51
CA MET A 40 -10.58 -13.23 -4.73
C MET A 40 -9.98 -14.62 -4.54
N TYR A 41 -8.92 -14.72 -3.76
CA TYR A 41 -8.14 -15.94 -3.65
C TYR A 41 -8.14 -16.55 -2.25
N ASP A 42 -8.95 -16.01 -1.36
CA ASP A 42 -9.05 -16.49 0.03
C ASP A 42 -7.69 -16.51 0.72
N THR A 43 -6.90 -15.47 0.52
CA THR A 43 -5.58 -15.32 1.13
C THR A 43 -5.67 -14.40 2.34
N GLN A 44 -4.56 -14.31 3.11
CA GLN A 44 -4.50 -13.49 4.30
C GLN A 44 -3.27 -12.58 4.27
N ILE A 45 -3.17 -11.78 3.22
CA ILE A 45 -2.07 -10.81 3.10
C ILE A 45 -2.32 -9.66 4.07
N LYS A 46 -1.36 -9.42 4.96
CA LYS A 46 -1.44 -8.35 5.96
C LYS A 46 -0.17 -7.52 6.03
N THR A 47 0.76 -7.71 5.09
CA THR A 47 2.00 -6.95 5.04
C THR A 47 2.26 -6.50 3.62
N GLY A 48 3.06 -5.46 3.49
CA GLY A 48 3.45 -4.99 2.18
C GLY A 48 4.66 -4.09 2.26
N ARG A 49 5.31 -3.92 1.13
CA ARG A 49 6.48 -3.06 1.01
C ARG A 49 6.41 -2.27 -0.28
N ILE A 50 6.78 -1.00 -0.18
CA ILE A 50 6.91 -0.11 -1.33
C ILE A 50 8.39 0.14 -1.56
N PHE A 51 8.85 -0.11 -2.78
CA PHE A 51 10.20 0.23 -3.22
C PHE A 51 10.12 1.44 -4.12
N ILE A 52 10.87 2.48 -3.79
CA ILE A 52 10.97 3.67 -4.62
C ILE A 52 12.40 3.79 -5.11
N CYS A 53 12.57 3.88 -6.42
CA CYS A 53 13.86 4.05 -7.05
C CYS A 53 13.87 5.39 -7.79
N THR A 54 14.93 6.18 -7.58
CA THR A 54 15.07 7.46 -8.27
C THR A 54 15.98 7.32 -9.48
N GLN A 55 16.00 8.36 -10.31
CA GLN A 55 16.88 8.41 -11.48
C GLN A 55 18.36 8.41 -11.13
N ASN A 56 18.69 8.76 -9.89
CA ASN A 56 20.07 8.79 -9.42
C ASN A 56 20.48 7.49 -8.72
N ASN A 57 19.72 6.41 -8.94
CA ASN A 57 19.96 5.10 -8.31
C ASN A 57 19.88 5.14 -6.78
N GLU A 58 19.10 6.06 -6.25
CA GLU A 58 18.76 6.06 -4.84
C GLU A 58 17.54 5.21 -4.59
N TYR A 59 17.46 4.58 -3.42
CA TYR A 59 16.38 3.68 -3.08
C TYR A 59 15.74 4.09 -1.77
N GLN A 60 14.43 3.94 -1.70
CA GLN A 60 13.69 4.00 -0.45
C GLN A 60 12.80 2.79 -0.35
N THR A 61 12.68 2.25 0.86
CA THR A 61 11.72 1.18 1.11
C THR A 61 10.82 1.60 2.27
N PHE A 62 9.54 1.30 2.14
CA PHE A 62 8.56 1.60 3.17
C PHE A 62 7.75 0.33 3.41
N ASP A 63 7.79 -0.17 4.64
CA ASP A 63 7.00 -1.32 5.04
C ASP A 63 5.70 -0.84 5.65
N ILE A 64 4.60 -1.55 5.37
CA ILE A 64 3.35 -1.28 6.06
C ILE A 64 3.47 -1.83 7.48
N ASP A 65 3.47 -0.93 8.46
CA ASP A 65 3.62 -1.29 9.86
C ASP A 65 2.31 -1.59 10.54
N ASN A 66 1.25 -1.01 10.12
CA ASN A 66 -0.03 -1.08 10.81
C ASN A 66 -1.12 -1.31 9.77
N TYR A 67 -1.14 -2.50 9.24
CA TYR A 67 -2.01 -2.86 8.13
C TYR A 67 -3.48 -2.53 8.43
N GLU A 68 -3.94 -2.88 9.64
CA GLU A 68 -5.34 -2.66 10.00
C GLU A 68 -5.70 -1.18 10.05
N HIS A 69 -4.77 -0.33 10.46
CA HIS A 69 -4.97 1.12 10.41
C HIS A 69 -5.22 1.58 8.95
N TRP A 70 -4.41 1.09 8.02
CA TRP A 70 -4.53 1.48 6.63
C TRP A 70 -5.77 0.89 5.97
N VAL A 71 -6.19 -0.30 6.40
CA VAL A 71 -7.47 -0.88 5.97
C VAL A 71 -8.62 0.03 6.39
N GLY A 72 -8.60 0.50 7.63
CA GLY A 72 -9.61 1.44 8.13
C GLY A 72 -9.63 2.73 7.32
N GLN A 73 -8.47 3.29 7.00
CA GLN A 73 -8.37 4.49 6.18
C GLN A 73 -8.90 4.25 4.76
N TRP A 74 -8.60 3.11 4.19
CA TRP A 74 -9.09 2.75 2.87
C TRP A 74 -10.61 2.68 2.83
N TYR A 75 -11.22 1.99 3.78
CA TYR A 75 -12.68 1.88 3.84
C TYR A 75 -13.33 3.22 4.12
N ALA A 76 -12.71 4.08 4.92
CA ALA A 76 -13.21 5.42 5.16
C ALA A 76 -13.22 6.25 3.87
N LYS A 77 -12.19 6.14 3.06
CA LYS A 77 -12.14 6.84 1.76
C LYS A 77 -13.20 6.31 0.80
N LEU A 78 -13.41 5.02 0.76
CA LEU A 78 -14.47 4.42 -0.05
C LEU A 78 -15.84 4.94 0.36
N GLU A 79 -16.09 5.00 1.65
CA GLU A 79 -17.36 5.51 2.16
C GLU A 79 -17.58 6.95 1.75
N GLN A 80 -16.57 7.80 1.88
CA GLN A 80 -16.65 9.19 1.44
C GLN A 80 -16.91 9.30 -0.06
N TYR A 81 -16.27 8.46 -0.84
CA TYR A 81 -16.46 8.43 -2.28
C TYR A 81 -17.91 8.09 -2.63
N TYR A 82 -18.46 7.07 -2.02
CA TYR A 82 -19.84 6.68 -2.27
C TYR A 82 -20.82 7.75 -1.83
N LYS A 83 -20.56 8.41 -0.72
CA LYS A 83 -21.42 9.52 -0.28
C LYS A 83 -21.39 10.70 -1.23
N SER A 84 -20.25 10.94 -1.87
CA SER A 84 -20.12 12.08 -2.79
C SER A 84 -20.83 11.86 -4.12
N ILE A 85 -21.07 10.62 -4.53
CA ILE A 85 -21.71 10.30 -5.80
C ILE A 85 -23.19 9.96 -5.65
N LEU A 86 -23.65 9.78 -4.42
CA LEU A 86 -25.05 9.55 -4.13
C LEU A 86 -25.76 10.85 -3.76
#